data_430033cf8d597ee46063be7e1f31202b
#
_entry.id   430033cf8d597ee46063be7e1f31202b
#
_cell.length_a   1.000
_cell.length_b   1.000
_cell.length_c   1.000
_cell.angle_alpha   90.00
_cell.angle_beta   90.00
_cell.angle_gamma   90.00
#
_symmetry.space_group_name_H-M   'P 1'
#
loop_
_entity.id
_entity.type
_entity.pdbx_description
1 polymer ?
#
loop_
_entity_poly.entity_id
_entity_poly.type
_entity_poly.pdbx_seq_one_letter_code
_entity_poly.pdbx_strand_id
1 'polypeptide(L)'
;YKRQDLARAHESLTDHLLRQSLSLHLSELDRYVLRFLIENLNDDGYLEESLQSLAEGLAGTDDPEQLDELVHRFTVALRLLHSLEPVGVGAQGLAECLQLQLNHLLQRGEAEASVVETALTICAQPLDLLARRDVRRLMQATGSSEERTRMAMALIARLEPRPGRRFVNVERNIIVPDVIVTRAGRRASEGTPQFNV
;
A
#
# COMPACT_ATOMS: atom_id res chain seq x y z
N TYR A 1 33.77 -14.88 -21.12
CA TYR A 1 32.97 -13.64 -21.03
C TYR A 1 31.83 -13.86 -20.08
N LYS A 2 31.98 -13.46 -18.79
CA LYS A 2 30.91 -13.42 -17.82
C LYS A 2 30.00 -12.24 -18.22
N ARG A 3 28.79 -12.52 -18.69
CA ARG A 3 27.71 -11.55 -18.71
C ARG A 3 27.42 -11.21 -17.24
N GLN A 4 27.83 -10.06 -16.80
CA GLN A 4 27.25 -9.41 -15.64
C GLN A 4 25.82 -9.07 -16.06
N ASP A 5 24.86 -9.89 -15.65
CA ASP A 5 23.48 -9.46 -15.56
C ASP A 5 23.48 -8.33 -14.52
N LEU A 6 23.48 -7.09 -15.03
CA LEU A 6 23.12 -5.92 -14.25
C LEU A 6 21.69 -6.17 -13.79
N ALA A 7 21.54 -6.73 -12.60
CA ALA A 7 20.27 -6.77 -11.90
C ALA A 7 19.78 -5.33 -11.94
N ARG A 8 18.73 -5.07 -12.70
CA ARG A 8 18.02 -3.79 -12.67
C ARG A 8 17.61 -3.62 -11.20
N ALA A 9 18.25 -2.67 -10.52
CA ALA A 9 17.87 -2.32 -9.17
C ALA A 9 16.38 -1.96 -9.23
N HIS A 10 15.53 -2.83 -8.70
CA HIS A 10 14.10 -2.56 -8.59
C HIS A 10 13.95 -1.35 -7.67
N GLU A 11 13.37 -0.29 -8.21
CA GLU A 11 13.06 0.91 -7.45
C GLU A 11 12.13 0.56 -6.28
N SER A 12 12.48 0.98 -5.07
CA SER A 12 11.62 0.80 -3.90
C SER A 12 10.42 1.76 -3.96
N LEU A 13 9.34 1.45 -3.21
CA LEU A 13 8.20 2.37 -3.06
C LEU A 13 8.68 3.75 -2.56
N THR A 14 9.56 3.75 -1.56
CA THR A 14 10.14 4.97 -0.99
C THR A 14 10.86 5.80 -2.04
N ASP A 15 11.76 5.19 -2.84
CA ASP A 15 12.49 5.91 -3.89
C ASP A 15 11.55 6.45 -4.96
N HIS A 16 10.53 5.68 -5.33
CA HIS A 16 9.52 6.07 -6.30
C HIS A 16 8.73 7.31 -5.85
N LEU A 17 8.25 7.31 -4.60
CA LEU A 17 7.51 8.44 -4.03
C LEU A 17 8.40 9.66 -3.80
N LEU A 18 9.61 9.48 -3.32
CA LEU A 18 10.57 10.58 -3.15
C LEU A 18 10.89 11.24 -4.48
N ARG A 19 11.09 10.47 -5.54
CA ARG A 19 11.32 11.01 -6.89
C ARG A 19 10.13 11.85 -7.38
N GLN A 20 8.89 11.39 -7.16
CA GLN A 20 7.70 12.16 -7.50
C GLN A 20 7.62 13.45 -6.68
N SER A 21 7.97 13.41 -5.40
CA SER A 21 7.93 14.57 -4.51
C SER A 21 8.88 15.70 -4.95
N LEU A 22 9.93 15.40 -5.70
CA LEU A 22 10.86 16.41 -6.25
C LEU A 22 10.18 17.37 -7.23
N SER A 23 9.09 16.98 -7.87
CA SER A 23 8.31 17.83 -8.77
C SER A 23 7.41 18.82 -8.02
N LEU A 24 7.21 18.62 -6.72
CA LEU A 24 6.39 19.47 -5.88
C LEU A 24 7.21 20.68 -5.38
N HIS A 25 6.63 21.86 -5.49
CA HIS A 25 7.25 23.09 -4.97
C HIS A 25 6.96 23.23 -3.47
N LEU A 26 7.73 22.53 -2.65
CA LEU A 26 7.56 22.47 -1.20
C LEU A 26 8.64 23.29 -0.49
N SER A 27 8.30 23.84 0.67
CA SER A 27 9.31 24.34 1.62
C SER A 27 10.21 23.21 2.10
N GLU A 28 11.38 23.53 2.64
CA GLU A 28 12.29 22.49 3.17
C GLU A 28 11.64 21.69 4.30
N LEU A 29 10.88 22.36 5.16
CA LEU A 29 10.18 21.72 6.27
C LEU A 29 9.07 20.79 5.76
N ASP A 30 8.24 21.22 4.81
CA ASP A 30 7.16 20.40 4.26
C ASP A 30 7.74 19.20 3.49
N ARG A 31 8.86 19.37 2.81
CA ARG A 31 9.60 18.27 2.17
C ARG A 31 10.11 17.27 3.19
N TYR A 32 10.63 17.74 4.31
CA TYR A 32 11.08 16.86 5.39
C TYR A 32 9.92 16.06 5.97
N VAL A 33 8.79 16.73 6.26
CA VAL A 33 7.58 16.10 6.79
C VAL A 33 7.01 15.06 5.81
N LEU A 34 6.93 15.39 4.52
CA LEU A 34 6.47 14.45 3.49
C LEU A 34 7.40 13.22 3.40
N ARG A 35 8.72 13.45 3.40
CA ARG A 35 9.70 12.38 3.40
C ARG A 35 9.53 11.48 4.62
N PHE A 36 9.35 12.06 5.80
CA PHE A 36 9.12 11.31 7.03
C PHE A 36 7.90 10.40 6.93
N LEU A 37 6.76 10.89 6.37
CA LEU A 37 5.59 10.05 6.11
C LEU A 37 5.89 8.91 5.13
N ILE A 38 6.61 9.19 4.05
CA ILE A 38 6.98 8.19 3.06
C ILE A 38 7.84 7.07 3.67
N GLU A 39 8.78 7.43 4.56
CA GLU A 39 9.67 6.47 5.24
C GLU A 39 8.94 5.62 6.30
N ASN A 40 7.76 6.07 6.78
CA ASN A 40 6.92 5.33 7.73
C ASN A 40 5.83 4.46 7.06
N LEU A 41 5.81 4.37 5.73
CA LEU A 41 4.91 3.45 5.03
C LEU A 41 5.37 2.00 5.18
N ASN A 42 4.40 1.10 5.36
CA ASN A 42 4.67 -0.32 5.31
C ASN A 42 4.80 -0.87 3.87
N ASP A 43 5.12 -2.15 3.72
CA ASP A 43 5.28 -2.82 2.42
C ASP A 43 4.00 -2.81 1.56
N ASP A 44 2.83 -2.71 2.17
CA ASP A 44 1.55 -2.60 1.46
C ASP A 44 1.27 -1.17 0.98
N GLY A 45 2.04 -0.18 1.45
CA GLY A 45 1.91 1.24 1.15
C GLY A 45 0.98 1.97 2.11
N TYR A 46 0.69 1.41 3.29
CA TYR A 46 -0.16 2.01 4.31
C TYR A 46 0.64 2.76 5.37
N LEU A 47 0.01 3.79 5.93
CA LEU A 47 0.48 4.51 7.12
C LEU A 47 -0.27 3.95 8.34
N GLU A 48 0.35 2.99 9.04
CA GLU A 48 -0.31 2.30 10.17
C GLU A 48 -0.42 3.17 11.42
N GLU A 49 0.53 4.10 11.61
CA GLU A 49 0.54 4.99 12.75
C GLU A 49 -0.35 6.22 12.52
N SER A 50 -0.96 6.71 13.61
CA SER A 50 -1.72 7.96 13.57
C SER A 50 -0.79 9.16 13.39
N LEU A 51 -1.28 10.22 12.74
CA LEU A 51 -0.51 11.47 12.58
C LEU A 51 -0.13 12.08 13.93
N GLN A 52 -0.98 11.90 14.95
CA GLN A 52 -0.71 12.34 16.30
C GLN A 52 0.50 11.61 16.90
N SER A 53 0.52 10.26 16.80
CA SER A 53 1.65 9.44 17.30
C SER A 53 2.95 9.78 16.59
N LEU A 54 2.90 9.98 15.27
CA LEU A 54 4.07 10.39 14.48
C LEU A 54 4.57 11.78 14.86
N ALA A 55 3.65 12.72 15.15
CA ALA A 55 4.01 14.07 15.59
C ALA A 55 4.66 14.06 16.97
N GLU A 56 4.12 13.30 17.92
CA GLU A 56 4.69 13.12 19.25
C GLU A 56 6.10 12.50 19.19
N GLY A 57 6.28 11.50 18.34
CA GLY A 57 7.58 10.85 18.13
C GLY A 57 8.63 11.77 17.50
N LEU A 58 8.21 12.69 16.63
CA LEU A 58 9.12 13.61 15.94
C LEU A 58 9.42 14.87 16.75
N ALA A 59 8.42 15.42 17.47
CA ALA A 59 8.52 16.71 18.15
C ALA A 59 9.53 16.70 19.30
N GLY A 60 9.63 15.57 20.02
CA GLY A 60 10.47 15.49 21.22
C GLY A 60 10.10 16.48 22.32
N THR A 61 8.89 17.05 22.27
CA THR A 61 8.34 18.04 23.21
C THR A 61 6.88 17.71 23.53
N ASP A 62 6.47 18.06 24.75
CA ASP A 62 5.08 17.90 25.20
C ASP A 62 4.28 19.22 25.06
N ASP A 63 4.82 20.21 24.34
CA ASP A 63 4.14 21.48 24.11
C ASP A 63 2.95 21.29 23.14
N PRO A 64 1.69 21.49 23.63
CA PRO A 64 0.50 21.22 22.82
C PRO A 64 0.41 22.07 21.55
N GLU A 65 0.86 23.34 21.59
CA GLU A 65 0.78 24.25 20.43
C GLU A 65 1.72 23.78 19.32
N GLN A 66 2.92 23.31 19.66
CA GLN A 66 3.88 22.79 18.71
C GLN A 66 3.42 21.44 18.12
N LEU A 67 2.80 20.60 18.93
CA LEU A 67 2.24 19.33 18.48
C LEU A 67 1.07 19.56 17.51
N ASP A 68 0.16 20.45 17.81
CA ASP A 68 -0.97 20.78 16.94
C ASP A 68 -0.50 21.35 15.59
N GLU A 69 0.49 22.23 15.59
CA GLU A 69 1.09 22.74 14.35
C GLU A 69 1.72 21.60 13.53
N LEU A 70 2.43 20.69 14.18
CA LEU A 70 3.08 19.57 13.50
C LEU A 70 2.05 18.59 12.93
N VAL A 71 0.99 18.26 13.67
CA VAL A 71 -0.13 17.43 13.18
C VAL A 71 -0.81 18.08 11.98
N HIS A 72 -0.98 19.40 12.01
CA HIS A 72 -1.52 20.12 10.86
C HIS A 72 -0.61 19.98 9.63
N ARG A 73 0.71 20.14 9.79
CA ARG A 73 1.68 19.92 8.70
C ARG A 73 1.67 18.48 8.19
N PHE A 74 1.59 17.49 9.07
CA PHE A 74 1.42 16.09 8.67
C PHE A 74 0.14 15.87 7.88
N THR A 75 -0.96 16.53 8.29
CA THR A 75 -2.24 16.44 7.55
C THR A 75 -2.10 16.98 6.13
N VAL A 76 -1.41 18.10 5.95
CA VAL A 76 -1.14 18.66 4.61
C VAL A 76 -0.23 17.72 3.81
N ALA A 77 0.85 17.23 4.41
CA ALA A 77 1.77 16.30 3.75
C ALA A 77 1.10 14.98 3.36
N LEU A 78 0.18 14.46 4.20
CA LEU A 78 -0.59 13.26 3.89
C LEU A 78 -1.50 13.47 2.67
N ARG A 79 -2.16 14.63 2.55
CA ARG A 79 -2.95 14.96 1.35
C ARG A 79 -2.08 15.03 0.10
N LEU A 80 -0.86 15.54 0.21
CA LEU A 80 0.10 15.53 -0.89
C LEU A 80 0.51 14.10 -1.24
N LEU A 81 0.78 13.27 -0.22
CA LEU A 81 1.10 11.85 -0.42
C LEU A 81 -0.02 11.10 -1.14
N HIS A 82 -1.29 11.36 -0.79
CA HIS A 82 -2.46 10.79 -1.45
C HIS A 82 -2.61 11.21 -2.92
N SER A 83 -1.94 12.29 -3.35
CA SER A 83 -1.92 12.73 -4.76
C SER A 83 -0.81 12.07 -5.59
N LEU A 84 0.09 11.33 -4.96
CA LEU A 84 1.18 10.62 -5.63
C LEU A 84 0.73 9.23 -6.13
N GLU A 85 1.51 8.67 -7.03
CA GLU A 85 1.30 7.29 -7.52
C GLU A 85 2.24 6.31 -6.80
N PRO A 86 1.72 5.15 -6.42
CA PRO A 86 0.41 4.55 -6.73
C PRO A 86 -0.75 5.14 -5.92
N VAL A 87 -1.90 5.32 -6.57
CA VAL A 87 -3.11 5.82 -5.92
C VAL A 87 -3.52 4.91 -4.77
N GLY A 88 -3.83 5.50 -3.60
CA GLY A 88 -4.18 4.77 -2.38
C GLY A 88 -3.01 4.59 -1.41
N VAL A 89 -1.79 5.03 -1.78
CA VAL A 89 -0.64 5.06 -0.86
C VAL A 89 -0.87 6.07 0.27
N GLY A 90 -0.38 5.76 1.46
CA GLY A 90 -0.56 6.59 2.66
C GLY A 90 -1.90 6.42 3.35
N ALA A 91 -2.78 5.54 2.87
CA ALA A 91 -4.03 5.20 3.56
C ALA A 91 -3.75 4.51 4.90
N GLN A 92 -4.59 4.73 5.90
CA GLN A 92 -4.49 4.08 7.21
C GLN A 92 -5.04 2.64 7.21
N GLY A 93 -5.64 2.22 6.09
CA GLY A 93 -6.15 0.87 5.92
C GLY A 93 -6.87 0.66 4.60
N LEU A 94 -7.38 -0.57 4.42
CA LEU A 94 -7.98 -1.00 3.16
C LEU A 94 -9.17 -0.12 2.73
N ALA A 95 -10.06 0.24 3.66
CA ALA A 95 -11.24 1.04 3.33
C ALA A 95 -10.85 2.40 2.73
N GLU A 96 -9.92 3.10 3.37
CA GLU A 96 -9.44 4.40 2.90
C GLU A 96 -8.67 4.27 1.58
N CYS A 97 -7.83 3.23 1.44
CA CYS A 97 -7.12 2.95 0.19
C CYS A 97 -8.08 2.80 -1.00
N LEU A 98 -9.15 2.04 -0.82
CA LEU A 98 -10.17 1.86 -1.85
C LEU A 98 -10.94 3.16 -2.13
N GLN A 99 -11.27 3.93 -1.08
CA GLN A 99 -11.94 5.23 -1.24
C GLN A 99 -11.07 6.24 -2.01
N LEU A 100 -9.77 6.30 -1.74
CA LEU A 100 -8.84 7.16 -2.49
C LEU A 100 -8.82 6.80 -3.98
N GLN A 101 -8.76 5.52 -4.31
CA GLN A 101 -8.79 5.06 -5.69
C GLN A 101 -10.13 5.35 -6.37
N LEU A 102 -11.26 5.14 -5.67
CA LEU A 102 -12.59 5.46 -6.19
C LEU A 102 -12.75 6.96 -6.48
N ASN A 103 -12.29 7.81 -5.56
CA ASN A 103 -12.29 9.26 -5.75
C ASN A 103 -11.43 9.68 -6.94
N HIS A 104 -10.28 9.03 -7.12
CA HIS A 104 -9.42 9.26 -8.29
C HIS A 104 -10.12 8.91 -9.60
N LEU A 105 -10.79 7.74 -9.67
CA LEU A 105 -11.58 7.34 -10.85
C LEU A 105 -12.70 8.32 -11.15
N LEU A 106 -13.38 8.83 -10.10
CA LEU A 106 -14.44 9.81 -10.24
C LEU A 106 -13.91 11.13 -10.83
N GLN A 107 -12.81 11.65 -10.30
CA GLN A 107 -12.18 12.89 -10.75
C GLN A 107 -11.72 12.81 -12.21
N ARG A 108 -11.28 11.64 -12.66
CA ARG A 108 -10.84 11.41 -14.05
C ARG A 108 -11.99 11.08 -15.00
N GLY A 109 -13.20 10.88 -14.49
CA GLY A 109 -14.34 10.45 -15.31
C GLY A 109 -14.17 9.05 -15.90
N GLU A 110 -13.36 8.19 -15.29
CA GLU A 110 -13.06 6.83 -15.76
C GLU A 110 -14.14 5.80 -15.36
N ALA A 111 -15.09 6.20 -14.51
CA ALA A 111 -16.20 5.37 -14.08
C ALA A 111 -17.48 6.22 -13.92
N GLU A 112 -18.62 5.57 -14.02
CA GLU A 112 -19.92 6.22 -13.84
C GLU A 112 -20.07 6.74 -12.40
N ALA A 113 -20.38 8.04 -12.23
CA ALA A 113 -20.46 8.70 -10.95
C ALA A 113 -21.39 7.99 -9.96
N SER A 114 -22.57 7.57 -10.42
CA SER A 114 -23.55 6.87 -9.57
C SER A 114 -23.05 5.51 -9.04
N VAL A 115 -22.22 4.82 -9.81
CA VAL A 115 -21.61 3.55 -9.42
C VAL A 115 -20.47 3.81 -8.42
N VAL A 116 -19.66 4.86 -8.65
CA VAL A 116 -18.57 5.24 -7.74
C VAL A 116 -19.13 5.69 -6.39
N GLU A 117 -20.18 6.51 -6.36
CA GLU A 117 -20.84 6.94 -5.11
C GLU A 117 -21.36 5.74 -4.31
N THR A 118 -21.98 4.77 -5.00
CA THR A 118 -22.42 3.53 -4.37
C THR A 118 -21.22 2.74 -3.83
N ALA A 119 -20.13 2.64 -4.58
CA ALA A 119 -18.91 1.96 -4.16
C ALA A 119 -18.26 2.65 -2.95
N LEU A 120 -18.19 3.97 -2.90
CA LEU A 120 -17.73 4.74 -1.75
C LEU A 120 -18.57 4.45 -0.50
N THR A 121 -19.91 4.43 -0.66
CA THR A 121 -20.83 4.09 0.44
C THR A 121 -20.61 2.66 0.93
N ILE A 122 -20.34 1.70 0.03
CA ILE A 122 -20.00 0.31 0.39
C ILE A 122 -18.68 0.27 1.18
N CYS A 123 -17.64 0.99 0.74
CA CYS A 123 -16.35 1.02 1.44
C CYS A 123 -16.42 1.70 2.81
N ALA A 124 -17.43 2.53 3.08
CA ALA A 124 -17.69 3.11 4.39
C ALA A 124 -18.40 2.13 5.36
N GLN A 125 -18.95 1.02 4.85
CA GLN A 125 -19.54 -0.03 5.66
C GLN A 125 -18.48 -1.01 6.19
N PRO A 126 -18.80 -1.85 7.20
CA PRO A 126 -17.91 -2.93 7.58
C PRO A 126 -17.56 -3.82 6.39
N LEU A 127 -16.26 -3.95 6.10
CA LEU A 127 -15.77 -4.69 4.93
C LEU A 127 -16.15 -6.18 4.94
N ASP A 128 -16.59 -6.72 6.07
CA ASP A 128 -17.14 -8.07 6.18
C ASP A 128 -18.34 -8.30 5.25
N LEU A 129 -19.18 -7.28 5.07
CA LEU A 129 -20.34 -7.37 4.16
C LEU A 129 -19.89 -7.53 2.71
N LEU A 130 -18.83 -6.81 2.34
CA LEU A 130 -18.22 -6.90 1.03
C LEU A 130 -17.52 -8.26 0.84
N ALA A 131 -16.77 -8.71 1.84
CA ALA A 131 -16.06 -10.00 1.82
C ALA A 131 -17.03 -11.19 1.68
N ARG A 132 -18.17 -11.14 2.35
CA ARG A 132 -19.23 -12.15 2.27
C ARG A 132 -20.10 -12.02 1.02
N ARG A 133 -19.92 -10.95 0.23
CA ARG A 133 -20.74 -10.63 -0.95
C ARG A 133 -22.24 -10.57 -0.63
N ASP A 134 -22.59 -10.03 0.54
CA ASP A 134 -23.99 -9.92 0.98
C ASP A 134 -24.68 -8.74 0.28
N VAL A 135 -25.09 -8.99 -0.97
CA VAL A 135 -25.71 -7.97 -1.84
C VAL A 135 -26.96 -7.37 -1.18
N ARG A 136 -27.77 -8.18 -0.47
CA ARG A 136 -29.00 -7.69 0.16
C ARG A 136 -28.72 -6.65 1.24
N ARG A 137 -27.78 -6.92 2.12
CA ARG A 137 -27.38 -5.98 3.18
C ARG A 137 -26.70 -4.75 2.61
N LEU A 138 -25.86 -4.92 1.57
CA LEU A 138 -25.24 -3.80 0.89
C LEU A 138 -26.26 -2.91 0.20
N MET A 139 -27.29 -3.47 -0.45
CA MET A 139 -28.41 -2.70 -1.00
C MET A 139 -29.15 -1.90 0.08
N GLN A 140 -29.42 -2.51 1.23
CA GLN A 140 -30.07 -1.81 2.34
C GLN A 140 -29.20 -0.67 2.88
N ALA A 141 -27.90 -0.89 3.03
CA ALA A 141 -26.96 0.11 3.53
C ALA A 141 -26.74 1.27 2.58
N THR A 142 -26.77 1.02 1.26
CA THR A 142 -26.53 2.05 0.22
C THR A 142 -27.82 2.69 -0.32
N GLY A 143 -28.98 2.06 -0.11
CA GLY A 143 -30.23 2.48 -0.74
C GLY A 143 -30.24 2.31 -2.27
N SER A 144 -29.30 1.54 -2.82
CA SER A 144 -29.12 1.38 -4.26
C SER A 144 -29.84 0.14 -4.81
N SER A 145 -30.09 0.13 -6.13
CA SER A 145 -30.62 -1.06 -6.80
C SER A 145 -29.63 -2.21 -6.77
N GLU A 146 -30.14 -3.45 -6.95
CA GLU A 146 -29.28 -4.64 -7.02
C GLU A 146 -28.24 -4.53 -8.13
N GLU A 147 -28.64 -4.08 -9.30
CA GLU A 147 -27.75 -3.92 -10.44
C GLU A 147 -26.61 -2.94 -10.14
N ARG A 148 -26.92 -1.75 -9.60
CA ARG A 148 -25.90 -0.75 -9.23
C ARG A 148 -24.98 -1.26 -8.13
N THR A 149 -25.53 -1.95 -7.13
CA THR A 149 -24.73 -2.56 -6.05
C THR A 149 -23.76 -3.60 -6.61
N ARG A 150 -24.18 -4.45 -7.55
CA ARG A 150 -23.30 -5.42 -8.22
C ARG A 150 -22.24 -4.75 -9.09
N MET A 151 -22.59 -3.69 -9.79
CA MET A 151 -21.61 -2.89 -10.56
C MET A 151 -20.57 -2.25 -9.64
N ALA A 152 -21.00 -1.67 -8.52
CA ALA A 152 -20.09 -1.09 -7.51
C ALA A 152 -19.16 -2.14 -6.91
N MET A 153 -19.68 -3.32 -6.56
CA MET A 153 -18.83 -4.44 -6.06
C MET A 153 -17.83 -4.89 -7.12
N ALA A 154 -18.23 -4.97 -8.39
CA ALA A 154 -17.33 -5.33 -9.49
C ALA A 154 -16.25 -4.25 -9.71
N LEU A 155 -16.58 -2.98 -9.54
CA LEU A 155 -15.62 -1.88 -9.58
C LEU A 155 -14.61 -1.99 -8.45
N ILE A 156 -15.06 -2.19 -7.21
CA ILE A 156 -14.20 -2.36 -6.03
C ILE A 156 -13.24 -3.56 -6.22
N ALA A 157 -13.73 -4.67 -6.77
CA ALA A 157 -12.91 -5.87 -7.00
C ALA A 157 -11.77 -5.67 -8.01
N ARG A 158 -11.79 -4.61 -8.79
CA ARG A 158 -10.74 -4.26 -9.76
C ARG A 158 -9.69 -3.31 -9.19
N LEU A 159 -9.92 -2.75 -8.02
CA LEU A 159 -8.99 -1.83 -7.35
C LEU A 159 -7.81 -2.58 -6.75
N GLU A 160 -6.71 -1.87 -6.52
CA GLU A 160 -5.50 -2.42 -5.93
C GLU A 160 -5.54 -2.28 -4.39
N PRO A 161 -5.75 -3.37 -3.64
CA PRO A 161 -5.83 -3.29 -2.19
C PRO A 161 -4.48 -3.03 -1.51
N ARG A 162 -3.36 -3.24 -2.20
CA ARG A 162 -2.01 -3.14 -1.64
C ARG A 162 -1.06 -2.46 -2.62
N PRO A 163 -1.18 -1.13 -2.79
CA PRO A 163 -0.47 -0.40 -3.83
C PRO A 163 1.07 -0.49 -3.71
N GLY A 164 1.61 -0.71 -2.50
CA GLY A 164 3.05 -0.85 -2.26
C GLY A 164 3.62 -2.19 -2.73
N ARG A 165 2.81 -3.26 -2.79
CA ARG A 165 3.29 -4.63 -3.08
C ARG A 165 4.03 -4.79 -4.39
N ARG A 166 3.70 -4.02 -5.41
CA ARG A 166 4.40 -4.05 -6.70
C ARG A 166 5.86 -3.61 -6.63
N PHE A 167 6.27 -2.93 -5.54
CA PHE A 167 7.63 -2.46 -5.31
C PHE A 167 8.43 -3.40 -4.39
N VAL A 168 7.76 -4.37 -3.76
CA VAL A 168 8.44 -5.35 -2.92
C VAL A 168 9.25 -6.29 -3.79
N ASN A 169 10.57 -6.29 -3.60
CA ASN A 169 11.46 -7.17 -4.33
C ASN A 169 11.33 -8.60 -3.77
N VAL A 170 10.66 -9.48 -4.51
CA VAL A 170 10.47 -10.88 -4.12
C VAL A 170 11.81 -11.63 -4.02
N GLU A 171 12.84 -11.19 -4.77
CA GLU A 171 14.17 -11.80 -4.74
C GLU A 171 14.90 -11.62 -3.39
N ARG A 172 14.56 -10.59 -2.62
CA ARG A 172 15.12 -10.42 -1.26
C ARG A 172 14.70 -11.51 -0.27
N ASN A 173 13.62 -12.22 -0.57
CA ASN A 173 13.10 -13.30 0.27
C ASN A 173 13.49 -14.70 -0.25
N ILE A 174 14.28 -14.79 -1.32
CA ILE A 174 14.84 -16.05 -1.75
C ILE A 174 15.97 -16.39 -0.78
N ILE A 175 15.71 -17.32 0.11
CA ILE A 175 16.75 -17.93 0.95
C ILE A 175 17.65 -18.74 0.01
N VAL A 176 18.82 -18.21 -0.29
CA VAL A 176 19.86 -18.97 -0.98
C VAL A 176 20.46 -19.91 0.06
N PRO A 177 20.26 -21.24 -0.04
CA PRO A 177 20.86 -22.14 0.93
C PRO A 177 22.38 -22.11 0.77
N ASP A 178 23.09 -21.87 1.86
CA ASP A 178 24.55 -21.85 1.88
C ASP A 178 25.15 -23.24 1.61
N VAL A 179 24.37 -24.28 1.86
CA VAL A 179 24.75 -25.68 1.65
C VAL A 179 23.61 -26.48 1.06
N ILE A 180 23.87 -27.16 -0.03
CA ILE A 180 22.93 -28.10 -0.66
C ILE A 180 23.46 -29.52 -0.40
N VAL A 181 22.77 -30.29 0.45
CA VAL A 181 23.08 -31.70 0.70
C VAL A 181 22.33 -32.55 -0.33
N THR A 182 23.05 -33.17 -1.23
CA THR A 182 22.48 -34.11 -2.21
C THR A 182 22.79 -35.55 -1.79
N ARG A 183 21.81 -36.45 -1.99
CA ARG A 183 22.03 -37.87 -1.75
C ARG A 183 22.97 -38.44 -2.83
N ALA A 184 24.10 -38.96 -2.44
CA ALA A 184 24.99 -39.65 -3.39
C ALA A 184 24.26 -40.84 -4.01
N GLY A 185 24.23 -40.90 -5.36
CA GLY A 185 23.58 -41.99 -6.08
C GLY A 185 24.17 -43.34 -5.68
N ARG A 186 23.30 -44.34 -5.46
CA ARG A 186 23.68 -45.70 -5.13
C ARG A 186 24.64 -46.26 -6.21
N ARG A 187 25.93 -46.34 -5.89
CA ARG A 187 26.72 -47.44 -6.36
C ARG A 187 26.48 -48.61 -5.40
N ALA A 188 25.99 -49.73 -5.95
CA ALA A 188 25.70 -50.93 -5.20
C ALA A 188 26.99 -51.44 -4.50
N SER A 189 27.09 -51.21 -3.20
CA SER A 189 27.84 -52.01 -2.24
C SER A 189 27.44 -51.53 -0.83
N GLU A 190 27.18 -52.49 0.02
CA GLU A 190 26.74 -52.41 1.40
C GLU A 190 27.50 -51.34 2.19
N GLY A 191 26.74 -50.46 2.86
CA GLY A 191 27.28 -49.50 3.81
C GLY A 191 26.53 -48.15 3.79
N THR A 192 26.37 -47.56 4.94
CA THR A 192 25.86 -46.28 5.30
C THR A 192 25.71 -45.19 4.20
N PRO A 193 24.59 -44.47 4.10
CA PRO A 193 24.39 -43.42 3.12
C PRO A 193 25.43 -42.31 3.28
N GLN A 194 26.22 -42.06 2.23
CA GLN A 194 27.14 -40.94 2.15
C GLN A 194 26.41 -39.70 1.64
N PHE A 195 26.59 -38.57 2.26
CA PHE A 195 26.13 -37.27 1.84
C PHE A 195 27.32 -36.42 1.40
N ASN A 196 27.18 -35.73 0.25
CA ASN A 196 28.14 -34.69 -0.16
C ASN A 196 27.66 -33.33 0.32
N VAL A 197 28.56 -32.58 0.91
CA VAL A 197 28.34 -31.19 1.40
C VAL A 197 28.82 -30.22 0.36
#